data_8217fc9a171a35fca9b3bcaab9101b19
#
_entry.id   8217fc9a171a35fca9b3bcaab9101b19
#
_cell.length_a   1.000
_cell.length_b   1.000
_cell.length_c   1.000
_cell.angle_alpha   90.00
_cell.angle_beta   90.00
_cell.angle_gamma   90.00
#
_symmetry.space_group_name_H-M   'P 1'
#
loop_
_entity.id
_entity.type
_entity.pdbx_description
1 polymer ?
#
loop_
_entity_poly.entity_id
_entity_poly.type
_entity_poly.pdbx_seq_one_letter_code
_entity_poly.pdbx_strand_id
1 'polypeptide(L)'
;RELAQKIVDRTSQIVDYIINVMDTNGIIIASNDKSRIGEHHEGAKKVLATLQPHVIDEKEAANYPHVVPGISLPITLDNEILGVIGIGSSSQSALTYGHFMQLTAELILEQEFLKEKMMNEGHARNKFLRRLLQFPWLGDEEYFLQQSALHNLDIDQPYLIAAVEIEELSVVSHTDLYDSAISSQERMVHLLIHTLSQSLPYPGLQIISMANDIAFMLPLPKESEKDPGMIVNTFSKDLDRCLSQQLQCRHWIGIGGIASDLKDVNRQYRHAYAALLIGDLFGSRKRLTRFIDVYPEYMFLSLPKTIRNKFYHRIL
;
A
#
# COMPACT_ATOMS: atom_id res chain seq x y z
N ARG A 1 -4.08 -11.73 -18.29
CA ARG A 1 -3.10 -12.53 -19.06
C ARG A 1 -1.87 -12.84 -18.22
N GLU A 2 -1.24 -11.86 -17.59
CA GLU A 2 -0.03 -12.06 -16.77
C GLU A 2 -0.26 -13.07 -15.64
N LEU A 3 -1.37 -12.94 -14.91
CA LEU A 3 -1.75 -13.88 -13.85
C LEU A 3 -2.03 -15.29 -14.38
N ALA A 4 -2.69 -15.41 -15.53
CA ALA A 4 -2.93 -16.69 -16.17
C ALA A 4 -1.61 -17.39 -16.57
N GLN A 5 -0.64 -16.62 -17.08
CA GLN A 5 0.69 -17.18 -17.39
C GLN A 5 1.44 -17.60 -16.12
N LYS A 6 1.34 -16.84 -15.03
CA LYS A 6 1.90 -17.21 -13.73
C LYS A 6 1.33 -18.52 -13.20
N ILE A 7 0.03 -18.79 -13.42
CA ILE A 7 -0.61 -20.06 -13.09
C ILE A 7 0.02 -21.18 -13.91
N VAL A 8 0.10 -21.03 -15.24
CA VAL A 8 0.70 -22.00 -16.15
C VAL A 8 2.16 -22.29 -15.75
N ASP A 9 2.97 -21.25 -15.56
CA ASP A 9 4.39 -21.38 -15.25
C ASP A 9 4.64 -22.12 -13.92
N ARG A 10 3.80 -21.89 -12.91
CA ARG A 10 3.91 -22.61 -11.62
C ARG A 10 3.43 -24.05 -11.71
N THR A 11 2.35 -24.30 -12.44
CA THR A 11 1.79 -25.64 -12.56
C THR A 11 2.62 -26.54 -13.50
N SER A 12 3.21 -26.00 -14.57
CA SER A 12 4.09 -26.72 -15.49
C SER A 12 5.42 -27.20 -14.87
N GLN A 13 5.82 -26.64 -13.72
CA GLN A 13 6.98 -27.12 -12.97
C GLN A 13 6.73 -28.44 -12.24
N ILE A 14 5.47 -28.82 -12.05
CA ILE A 14 5.07 -29.99 -11.28
C ILE A 14 4.81 -31.19 -12.19
N VAL A 15 4.32 -30.95 -13.40
CA VAL A 15 3.91 -31.99 -14.36
C VAL A 15 4.35 -31.60 -15.78
N ASP A 16 4.73 -32.61 -16.52
CA ASP A 16 5.15 -32.52 -17.93
C ASP A 16 3.94 -32.75 -18.86
N TYR A 17 2.92 -31.86 -18.72
CA TYR A 17 1.72 -31.89 -19.55
C TYR A 17 1.53 -30.56 -20.26
N ILE A 18 0.74 -30.56 -21.36
CA ILE A 18 0.29 -29.33 -21.97
C ILE A 18 -0.78 -28.71 -21.06
N ILE A 19 -0.51 -27.52 -20.55
CA ILE A 19 -1.41 -26.78 -19.70
C ILE A 19 -1.85 -25.51 -20.40
N ASN A 20 -3.15 -25.30 -20.49
CA ASN A 20 -3.77 -24.12 -21.06
C ASN A 20 -4.68 -23.46 -20.05
N VAL A 21 -4.68 -22.13 -20.00
CA VAL A 21 -5.69 -21.33 -19.29
C VAL A 21 -6.47 -20.55 -20.33
N MET A 22 -7.79 -20.68 -20.29
CA MET A 22 -8.72 -20.03 -21.19
C MET A 22 -9.58 -19.00 -20.46
N ASP A 23 -9.95 -17.95 -21.16
CA ASP A 23 -10.90 -16.95 -20.67
C ASP A 23 -12.36 -17.46 -20.72
N THR A 24 -13.29 -16.60 -20.31
CA THR A 24 -14.75 -16.88 -20.34
C THR A 24 -15.34 -16.99 -21.75
N ASN A 25 -14.57 -16.72 -22.80
CA ASN A 25 -14.93 -16.95 -24.19
C ASN A 25 -14.35 -18.25 -24.74
N GLY A 26 -13.59 -19.00 -23.93
CA GLY A 26 -12.92 -20.23 -24.34
C GLY A 26 -11.67 -20.01 -25.19
N ILE A 27 -11.08 -18.82 -25.16
CA ILE A 27 -9.85 -18.47 -25.85
C ILE A 27 -8.66 -18.73 -24.94
N ILE A 28 -7.63 -19.42 -25.43
CA ILE A 28 -6.39 -19.68 -24.70
C ILE A 28 -5.66 -18.36 -24.48
N ILE A 29 -5.55 -17.91 -23.24
CA ILE A 29 -4.87 -16.68 -22.83
C ILE A 29 -3.49 -16.92 -22.24
N ALA A 30 -3.21 -18.16 -21.81
CA ALA A 30 -1.89 -18.60 -21.36
C ALA A 30 -1.68 -20.10 -21.63
N SER A 31 -0.45 -20.47 -21.93
CA SER A 31 -0.06 -21.86 -22.20
C SER A 31 1.45 -22.04 -21.99
N ASN A 32 1.88 -23.26 -21.61
CA ASN A 32 3.28 -23.67 -21.72
C ASN A 32 3.69 -23.98 -23.19
N ASP A 33 2.73 -24.25 -24.07
CA ASP A 33 2.91 -24.20 -25.52
C ASP A 33 2.41 -22.84 -26.05
N LYS A 34 3.33 -21.91 -26.23
CA LYS A 34 3.02 -20.52 -26.64
C LYS A 34 2.37 -20.43 -28.02
N SER A 35 2.51 -21.43 -28.89
CA SER A 35 1.90 -21.41 -30.23
C SER A 35 0.38 -21.47 -30.15
N ARG A 36 -0.18 -21.98 -29.07
CA ARG A 36 -1.62 -22.14 -28.86
C ARG A 36 -2.35 -20.90 -28.33
N ILE A 37 -1.61 -19.90 -27.89
CA ILE A 37 -2.22 -18.67 -27.34
C ILE A 37 -3.01 -17.95 -28.43
N GLY A 38 -4.27 -17.66 -28.13
CA GLY A 38 -5.23 -17.04 -29.05
C GLY A 38 -6.16 -18.02 -29.79
N GLU A 39 -5.91 -19.33 -29.68
CA GLU A 39 -6.78 -20.35 -30.24
C GLU A 39 -8.02 -20.58 -29.38
N HIS A 40 -9.12 -21.04 -30.00
CA HIS A 40 -10.29 -21.53 -29.27
C HIS A 40 -10.06 -22.96 -28.76
N HIS A 41 -10.49 -23.21 -27.53
CA HIS A 41 -10.37 -24.50 -26.89
C HIS A 41 -11.73 -25.18 -26.76
N GLU A 42 -11.95 -26.29 -27.48
CA GLU A 42 -13.27 -26.97 -27.51
C GLU A 42 -13.71 -27.49 -26.14
N GLY A 43 -12.81 -28.05 -25.36
CA GLY A 43 -13.11 -28.47 -23.96
C GLY A 43 -13.56 -27.30 -23.08
N ALA A 44 -12.99 -26.11 -23.26
CA ALA A 44 -13.40 -24.93 -22.52
C ALA A 44 -14.83 -24.50 -22.87
N LYS A 45 -15.22 -24.53 -24.14
CA LYS A 45 -16.59 -24.20 -24.55
C LYS A 45 -17.63 -25.11 -23.85
N LYS A 46 -17.32 -26.39 -23.70
CA LYS A 46 -18.20 -27.34 -23.00
C LYS A 46 -18.27 -27.08 -21.50
N VAL A 47 -17.15 -26.82 -20.87
CA VAL A 47 -17.10 -26.43 -19.44
C VAL A 47 -17.89 -25.16 -19.19
N LEU A 48 -17.72 -24.13 -20.02
CA LEU A 48 -18.45 -22.85 -19.89
C LEU A 48 -19.97 -22.98 -20.11
N ALA A 49 -20.37 -23.93 -20.99
CA ALA A 49 -21.79 -24.19 -21.24
C ALA A 49 -22.46 -25.00 -20.14
N THR A 50 -21.74 -25.95 -19.51
CA THR A 50 -22.30 -26.88 -18.51
C THR A 50 -21.95 -26.51 -17.08
N LEU A 51 -20.95 -25.68 -16.88
CA LEU A 51 -20.35 -25.32 -15.59
C LEU A 51 -19.77 -26.55 -14.86
N GLN A 52 -19.47 -27.62 -15.59
CA GLN A 52 -18.94 -28.88 -15.05
C GLN A 52 -17.61 -29.25 -15.72
N PRO A 53 -16.75 -30.01 -15.04
CA PRO A 53 -15.57 -30.59 -15.65
C PRO A 53 -15.89 -31.37 -16.92
N HIS A 54 -15.05 -31.25 -17.95
CA HIS A 54 -15.22 -31.99 -19.20
C HIS A 54 -13.94 -32.76 -19.54
N VAL A 55 -14.08 -34.07 -19.75
CA VAL A 55 -13.01 -34.97 -20.17
C VAL A 55 -13.15 -35.22 -21.67
N ILE A 56 -12.10 -34.96 -22.43
CA ILE A 56 -11.98 -35.27 -23.85
C ILE A 56 -11.19 -36.60 -23.96
N ASP A 57 -11.85 -37.67 -24.36
CA ASP A 57 -11.19 -38.95 -24.60
C ASP A 57 -10.55 -39.01 -26.01
N GLU A 58 -9.85 -40.10 -26.33
CA GLU A 58 -9.18 -40.29 -27.62
C GLU A 58 -10.17 -40.25 -28.82
N LYS A 59 -11.40 -40.78 -28.61
CA LYS A 59 -12.43 -40.80 -29.67
C LYS A 59 -13.00 -39.40 -29.94
N GLU A 60 -13.20 -38.64 -28.91
CA GLU A 60 -13.67 -37.25 -29.06
C GLU A 60 -12.57 -36.39 -29.64
N ALA A 61 -11.33 -36.53 -29.17
CA ALA A 61 -10.18 -35.78 -29.68
C ALA A 61 -9.97 -35.99 -31.19
N ALA A 62 -10.21 -37.21 -31.70
CA ALA A 62 -10.08 -37.52 -33.12
C ALA A 62 -11.03 -36.72 -34.04
N ASN A 63 -12.10 -36.10 -33.51
CA ASN A 63 -13.06 -35.29 -34.26
C ASN A 63 -12.61 -33.85 -34.47
N TYR A 64 -11.56 -33.40 -33.79
CA TYR A 64 -11.10 -32.02 -33.81
C TYR A 64 -9.61 -31.92 -34.15
N PRO A 65 -9.20 -31.10 -35.11
CA PRO A 65 -7.81 -30.91 -35.43
C PRO A 65 -7.08 -30.25 -34.24
N HIS A 66 -5.88 -30.71 -33.93
CA HIS A 66 -5.02 -30.19 -32.84
C HIS A 66 -5.55 -30.35 -31.41
N VAL A 67 -6.60 -31.14 -31.20
CA VAL A 67 -7.11 -31.46 -29.86
C VAL A 67 -6.41 -32.71 -29.33
N VAL A 68 -5.86 -32.63 -28.14
CA VAL A 68 -5.24 -33.76 -27.41
C VAL A 68 -6.21 -34.22 -26.36
N PRO A 69 -6.33 -35.55 -26.10
CA PRO A 69 -7.10 -36.08 -24.97
C PRO A 69 -6.69 -35.39 -23.68
N GLY A 70 -7.65 -35.16 -22.77
CA GLY A 70 -7.34 -34.45 -21.54
C GLY A 70 -8.58 -34.07 -20.74
N ILE A 71 -8.39 -33.20 -19.76
CA ILE A 71 -9.47 -32.66 -18.93
C ILE A 71 -9.49 -31.15 -18.98
N SER A 72 -10.67 -30.57 -19.01
CA SER A 72 -10.92 -29.14 -18.84
C SER A 72 -11.76 -28.92 -17.59
N LEU A 73 -11.36 -28.00 -16.74
CA LEU A 73 -11.94 -27.72 -15.43
C LEU A 73 -12.24 -26.24 -15.29
N PRO A 74 -13.40 -25.86 -14.71
CA PRO A 74 -13.67 -24.45 -14.43
C PRO A 74 -12.72 -23.91 -13.38
N ILE A 75 -12.30 -22.66 -13.51
CA ILE A 75 -11.60 -21.92 -12.47
C ILE A 75 -12.60 -20.95 -11.88
N THR A 76 -12.85 -21.07 -10.58
CA THR A 76 -13.88 -20.30 -9.87
C THR A 76 -13.30 -19.41 -8.78
N LEU A 77 -13.96 -18.27 -8.53
CA LEU A 77 -13.72 -17.41 -7.37
C LEU A 77 -15.08 -16.90 -6.91
N ASP A 78 -15.40 -17.02 -5.63
CA ASP A 78 -16.69 -16.59 -5.04
C ASP A 78 -17.92 -17.15 -5.81
N ASN A 79 -17.84 -18.39 -6.29
CA ASN A 79 -18.85 -19.10 -7.11
C ASN A 79 -19.03 -18.52 -8.54
N GLU A 80 -18.20 -17.60 -8.98
CA GLU A 80 -18.19 -17.12 -10.37
C GLU A 80 -17.09 -17.80 -11.17
N ILE A 81 -17.37 -18.20 -12.41
CA ILE A 81 -16.34 -18.75 -13.31
C ILE A 81 -15.55 -17.63 -13.92
N LEU A 82 -14.23 -17.63 -13.65
CA LEU A 82 -13.29 -16.67 -14.20
C LEU A 82 -12.57 -17.18 -15.45
N GLY A 83 -12.61 -18.48 -15.69
CA GLY A 83 -11.99 -19.10 -16.84
C GLY A 83 -11.99 -20.62 -16.73
N VAL A 84 -11.18 -21.26 -17.55
CA VAL A 84 -11.05 -22.72 -17.60
C VAL A 84 -9.56 -23.08 -17.63
N ILE A 85 -9.16 -24.13 -16.88
CA ILE A 85 -7.85 -24.75 -17.02
C ILE A 85 -7.97 -26.08 -17.76
N GLY A 86 -7.15 -26.27 -18.80
CA GLY A 86 -7.11 -27.49 -19.59
C GLY A 86 -5.76 -28.19 -19.46
N ILE A 87 -5.80 -29.52 -19.33
CA ILE A 87 -4.60 -30.35 -19.22
C ILE A 87 -4.70 -31.43 -20.28
N GLY A 88 -3.75 -31.42 -21.23
CA GLY A 88 -3.65 -32.38 -22.30
C GLY A 88 -2.83 -33.60 -21.83
N SER A 89 -3.49 -34.74 -21.67
CA SER A 89 -2.86 -36.05 -21.43
C SER A 89 -3.89 -37.16 -21.58
N SER A 90 -3.48 -38.29 -22.18
CA SER A 90 -4.30 -39.53 -22.27
C SER A 90 -4.24 -40.39 -21.01
N SER A 91 -3.49 -39.98 -20.00
CA SER A 91 -3.24 -40.80 -18.80
C SER A 91 -4.36 -40.62 -17.75
N GLN A 92 -4.76 -41.71 -17.09
CA GLN A 92 -5.70 -41.73 -15.96
C GLN A 92 -5.28 -40.73 -14.84
N SER A 93 -4.00 -40.51 -14.66
CA SER A 93 -3.44 -39.55 -13.70
C SER A 93 -3.75 -38.09 -14.04
N ALA A 94 -4.06 -37.76 -15.32
CA ALA A 94 -4.41 -36.40 -15.72
C ALA A 94 -5.65 -35.87 -15.00
N LEU A 95 -6.61 -36.76 -14.68
CA LEU A 95 -7.81 -36.38 -13.91
C LEU A 95 -7.44 -35.90 -12.49
N THR A 96 -6.58 -36.66 -11.81
CA THR A 96 -6.13 -36.35 -10.44
C THR A 96 -5.30 -35.05 -10.44
N TYR A 97 -4.36 -34.93 -11.37
CA TYR A 97 -3.53 -33.74 -11.50
C TYR A 97 -4.36 -32.52 -11.95
N GLY A 98 -5.41 -32.75 -12.77
CA GLY A 98 -6.33 -31.70 -13.20
C GLY A 98 -7.00 -30.97 -12.03
N HIS A 99 -7.59 -31.73 -11.11
CA HIS A 99 -8.20 -31.15 -9.92
C HIS A 99 -7.19 -30.46 -9.01
N PHE A 100 -6.00 -31.02 -8.85
CA PHE A 100 -4.94 -30.36 -8.09
C PHE A 100 -4.52 -29.02 -8.71
N MET A 101 -4.42 -28.96 -10.03
CA MET A 101 -4.08 -27.73 -10.75
C MET A 101 -5.21 -26.70 -10.71
N GLN A 102 -6.46 -27.13 -10.78
CA GLN A 102 -7.62 -26.29 -10.59
C GLN A 102 -7.57 -25.59 -9.22
N LEU A 103 -7.40 -26.40 -8.14
CA LEU A 103 -7.25 -25.86 -6.78
C LEU A 103 -6.06 -24.91 -6.66
N THR A 104 -4.93 -25.24 -7.28
CA THR A 104 -3.75 -24.37 -7.27
C THR A 104 -4.02 -23.03 -8.00
N ALA A 105 -4.72 -23.08 -9.14
CA ALA A 105 -5.11 -21.89 -9.87
C ALA A 105 -6.06 -21.00 -9.06
N GLU A 106 -7.05 -21.59 -8.42
CA GLU A 106 -8.03 -20.89 -7.56
C GLU A 106 -7.34 -20.25 -6.35
N LEU A 107 -6.41 -20.95 -5.68
CA LEU A 107 -5.62 -20.39 -4.57
C LEU A 107 -4.73 -19.21 -5.01
N ILE A 108 -4.11 -19.29 -6.19
CA ILE A 108 -3.32 -18.17 -6.73
C ILE A 108 -4.20 -16.97 -7.01
N LEU A 109 -5.39 -17.18 -7.58
CA LEU A 109 -6.36 -16.11 -7.84
C LEU A 109 -6.86 -15.48 -6.55
N GLU A 110 -7.24 -16.29 -5.56
CA GLU A 110 -7.67 -15.80 -4.26
C GLU A 110 -6.59 -14.97 -3.57
N GLN A 111 -5.34 -15.44 -3.59
CA GLN A 111 -4.20 -14.70 -3.04
C GLN A 111 -4.00 -13.34 -3.72
N GLU A 112 -4.04 -13.28 -5.05
CA GLU A 112 -3.87 -12.00 -5.78
C GLU A 112 -5.06 -11.06 -5.55
N PHE A 113 -6.29 -11.60 -5.50
CA PHE A 113 -7.49 -10.80 -5.20
C PHE A 113 -7.45 -10.21 -3.79
N LEU A 114 -7.08 -11.01 -2.78
CA LEU A 114 -6.91 -10.53 -1.40
C LEU A 114 -5.82 -9.46 -1.32
N LYS A 115 -4.72 -9.66 -2.02
CA LYS A 115 -3.61 -8.69 -2.09
C LYS A 115 -4.07 -7.37 -2.71
N GLU A 116 -4.80 -7.42 -3.83
CA GLU A 116 -5.34 -6.23 -4.49
C GLU A 116 -6.35 -5.50 -3.59
N LYS A 117 -7.23 -6.23 -2.92
CA LYS A 117 -8.18 -5.67 -1.96
C LYS A 117 -7.45 -4.98 -0.79
N MET A 118 -6.46 -5.63 -0.20
CA MET A 118 -5.64 -5.04 0.87
C MET A 118 -4.89 -3.78 0.41
N MET A 119 -4.35 -3.78 -0.82
CA MET A 119 -3.70 -2.60 -1.39
C MET A 119 -4.68 -1.44 -1.59
N ASN A 120 -5.88 -1.71 -2.12
CA ASN A 120 -6.91 -0.71 -2.33
C ASN A 120 -7.42 -0.11 -1.01
N GLU A 121 -7.66 -0.93 0.00
CA GLU A 121 -8.02 -0.47 1.35
C GLU A 121 -6.91 0.37 1.97
N GLY A 122 -5.65 -0.06 1.84
CA GLY A 122 -4.48 0.69 2.28
C GLY A 122 -4.34 2.05 1.58
N HIS A 123 -4.59 2.09 0.27
CA HIS A 123 -4.56 3.33 -0.50
C HIS A 123 -5.68 4.30 -0.09
N ALA A 124 -6.90 3.82 0.10
CA ALA A 124 -8.02 4.63 0.57
C ALA A 124 -7.76 5.21 1.95
N ARG A 125 -7.26 4.39 2.89
CA ARG A 125 -6.86 4.82 4.23
C ARG A 125 -5.76 5.88 4.19
N ASN A 126 -4.68 5.64 3.44
CA ASN A 126 -3.58 6.59 3.31
C ASN A 126 -4.03 7.91 2.69
N LYS A 127 -4.91 7.88 1.69
CA LYS A 127 -5.50 9.08 1.10
C LYS A 127 -6.31 9.88 2.12
N PHE A 128 -7.10 9.19 2.94
CA PHE A 128 -7.87 9.83 4.02
C PHE A 128 -6.93 10.45 5.07
N LEU A 129 -5.92 9.71 5.55
CA LEU A 129 -4.95 10.21 6.53
C LEU A 129 -4.15 11.41 6.01
N ARG A 130 -3.71 11.39 4.75
CA ARG A 130 -3.07 12.56 4.12
C ARG A 130 -3.97 13.77 4.13
N ARG A 131 -5.25 13.60 3.74
CA ARG A 131 -6.22 14.69 3.75
C ARG A 131 -6.45 15.24 5.15
N LEU A 132 -6.54 14.36 6.14
CA LEU A 132 -6.69 14.71 7.55
C LEU A 132 -5.53 15.58 8.06
N LEU A 133 -4.30 15.24 7.70
CA LEU A 133 -3.10 15.97 8.11
C LEU A 133 -2.93 17.30 7.36
N GLN A 134 -3.24 17.35 6.06
CA GLN A 134 -3.01 18.53 5.22
C GLN A 134 -4.06 19.62 5.38
N PHE A 135 -5.32 19.24 5.55
CA PHE A 135 -6.42 20.17 5.54
C PHE A 135 -7.11 20.21 6.90
N PRO A 136 -7.43 21.42 7.41
CA PRO A 136 -8.25 21.51 8.60
C PRO A 136 -9.63 20.91 8.32
N TRP A 137 -10.22 20.36 9.35
CA TRP A 137 -11.57 19.86 9.25
C TRP A 137 -12.55 21.03 9.08
N LEU A 138 -13.03 21.24 7.87
CA LEU A 138 -14.02 22.25 7.54
C LEU A 138 -15.07 21.64 6.61
N GLY A 139 -16.30 21.55 7.07
CA GLY A 139 -17.49 21.44 6.24
C GLY A 139 -18.32 20.19 6.37
N ASP A 140 -17.82 18.98 6.11
CA ASP A 140 -18.65 17.76 6.09
C ASP A 140 -18.32 16.83 7.26
N GLU A 141 -18.98 17.10 8.39
CA GLU A 141 -18.74 16.35 9.62
C GLU A 141 -19.20 14.89 9.48
N GLU A 142 -20.29 14.65 8.75
CA GLU A 142 -20.83 13.31 8.53
C GLU A 142 -19.87 12.44 7.71
N TYR A 143 -19.36 12.97 6.59
CA TYR A 143 -18.36 12.27 5.78
C TYR A 143 -17.12 11.90 6.57
N PHE A 144 -16.64 12.83 7.40
CA PHE A 144 -15.46 12.57 8.22
C PHE A 144 -15.73 11.49 9.29
N LEU A 145 -16.87 11.53 9.97
CA LEU A 145 -17.24 10.53 10.94
C LEU A 145 -17.31 9.14 10.29
N GLN A 146 -17.94 9.05 9.11
CA GLN A 146 -18.02 7.80 8.36
C GLN A 146 -16.64 7.29 7.95
N GLN A 147 -15.76 8.16 7.42
CA GLN A 147 -14.40 7.76 7.02
C GLN A 147 -13.54 7.36 8.23
N SER A 148 -13.64 8.07 9.34
CA SER A 148 -12.93 7.71 10.56
C SER A 148 -13.34 6.33 11.07
N ALA A 149 -14.63 6.04 11.09
CA ALA A 149 -15.17 4.74 11.47
C ALA A 149 -14.74 3.63 10.48
N LEU A 150 -14.81 3.89 9.16
CA LEU A 150 -14.39 2.95 8.12
C LEU A 150 -12.91 2.55 8.26
N HIS A 151 -12.07 3.48 8.68
CA HIS A 151 -10.65 3.25 8.86
C HIS A 151 -10.23 2.92 10.29
N ASN A 152 -11.18 2.63 11.19
CA ASN A 152 -10.96 2.30 12.59
C ASN A 152 -10.13 3.36 13.34
N LEU A 153 -10.44 4.65 13.11
CA LEU A 153 -9.83 5.76 13.82
C LEU A 153 -10.81 6.27 14.90
N ASP A 154 -10.36 6.27 16.14
CA ASP A 154 -11.14 6.84 17.25
C ASP A 154 -11.02 8.38 17.23
N ILE A 155 -12.16 9.05 17.13
CA ILE A 155 -12.20 10.51 16.97
C ILE A 155 -11.77 11.22 18.24
N ASP A 156 -12.14 10.67 19.40
CA ASP A 156 -11.87 11.27 20.72
C ASP A 156 -10.54 10.79 21.32
N GLN A 157 -9.74 10.07 20.54
CA GLN A 157 -8.44 9.59 20.98
C GLN A 157 -7.38 10.69 20.80
N PRO A 158 -6.50 10.94 21.77
CA PRO A 158 -5.35 11.81 21.57
C PRO A 158 -4.27 11.14 20.71
N TYR A 159 -3.58 11.97 19.89
CA TYR A 159 -2.53 11.51 18.98
C TYR A 159 -1.27 12.35 19.13
N LEU A 160 -0.12 11.71 19.29
CA LEU A 160 1.17 12.36 19.14
C LEU A 160 1.54 12.46 17.67
N ILE A 161 1.87 13.67 17.20
CA ILE A 161 2.18 13.95 15.80
C ILE A 161 3.63 14.35 15.64
N ALA A 162 4.31 13.69 14.69
CA ALA A 162 5.66 14.05 14.27
C ALA A 162 5.75 14.08 12.73
N ALA A 163 6.73 14.82 12.22
CA ALA A 163 7.10 14.84 10.82
C ALA A 163 8.60 14.56 10.69
N VAL A 164 9.00 13.82 9.66
CA VAL A 164 10.39 13.45 9.38
C VAL A 164 10.73 13.84 7.95
N GLU A 165 11.72 14.71 7.80
CA GLU A 165 12.31 15.03 6.52
C GLU A 165 13.58 14.20 6.33
N ILE A 166 13.79 13.66 5.13
CA ILE A 166 14.95 12.85 4.76
C ILE A 166 15.62 13.50 3.56
N GLU A 167 16.92 13.77 3.65
CA GLU A 167 17.67 14.57 2.67
C GLU A 167 17.52 14.04 1.22
N GLU A 168 17.58 12.74 1.02
CA GLU A 168 17.51 12.12 -0.30
C GLU A 168 16.08 12.10 -0.89
N LEU A 169 15.05 12.16 -0.06
CA LEU A 169 13.66 12.17 -0.51
C LEU A 169 13.20 13.57 -0.97
N SER A 170 13.85 14.62 -0.47
CA SER A 170 13.50 16.01 -0.80
C SER A 170 14.03 16.47 -2.17
N VAL A 171 15.07 15.81 -2.70
CA VAL A 171 15.75 16.26 -3.94
C VAL A 171 15.02 15.84 -5.22
N VAL A 172 14.16 14.82 -5.17
CA VAL A 172 13.61 14.19 -6.39
C VAL A 172 12.20 14.69 -6.77
N SER A 173 11.58 15.52 -5.94
CA SER A 173 10.19 16.00 -6.17
C SER A 173 10.01 16.97 -7.35
N HIS A 174 11.05 17.32 -8.10
CA HIS A 174 11.00 18.35 -9.15
C HIS A 174 11.21 17.88 -10.60
N THR A 175 11.45 16.61 -10.89
CA THR A 175 11.91 16.24 -12.24
C THR A 175 11.12 15.19 -13.01
N ASP A 176 10.15 14.44 -12.51
CA ASP A 176 9.48 13.45 -13.37
C ASP A 176 7.95 13.41 -13.21
N LEU A 177 7.29 14.25 -14.01
CA LEU A 177 5.94 14.04 -14.52
C LEU A 177 6.08 13.20 -15.82
N TYR A 178 5.52 11.99 -15.83
CA TYR A 178 5.38 11.00 -16.91
C TYR A 178 6.33 9.80 -16.82
N ASP A 179 5.96 8.72 -16.14
CA ASP A 179 5.75 7.43 -16.77
C ASP A 179 5.18 6.36 -15.79
N SER A 180 4.44 5.42 -16.32
CA SER A 180 3.56 4.44 -15.70
C SER A 180 4.27 3.22 -15.09
N ALA A 181 5.22 3.46 -14.21
CA ALA A 181 5.75 2.48 -13.27
C ALA A 181 5.90 3.20 -11.94
N ILE A 182 5.47 2.59 -10.84
CA ILE A 182 5.76 3.05 -9.48
C ILE A 182 7.22 3.50 -9.44
N SER A 183 7.46 4.78 -9.24
CA SER A 183 8.81 5.34 -9.35
C SER A 183 9.72 4.62 -8.37
N SER A 184 11.02 4.53 -8.67
CA SER A 184 12.00 3.92 -7.76
C SER A 184 11.92 4.54 -6.38
N GLN A 185 11.57 5.81 -6.29
CA GLN A 185 11.38 6.58 -5.08
C GLN A 185 10.15 6.13 -4.28
N GLU A 186 9.00 5.93 -4.92
CA GLU A 186 7.80 5.43 -4.23
C GLU A 186 8.04 4.05 -3.64
N ARG A 187 8.75 3.18 -4.35
CA ARG A 187 9.16 1.87 -3.83
C ARG A 187 10.06 1.99 -2.61
N MET A 188 11.02 2.91 -2.63
CA MET A 188 11.92 3.16 -1.50
C MET A 188 11.17 3.70 -0.28
N VAL A 189 10.24 4.64 -0.48
CA VAL A 189 9.38 5.17 0.59
C VAL A 189 8.50 4.06 1.17
N HIS A 190 7.89 3.22 0.34
CA HIS A 190 7.09 2.09 0.80
C HIS A 190 7.91 1.08 1.61
N LEU A 191 9.11 0.76 1.16
CA LEU A 191 10.02 -0.15 1.87
C LEU A 191 10.42 0.44 3.23
N LEU A 192 10.73 1.73 3.26
CA LEU A 192 11.07 2.44 4.48
C LEU A 192 9.91 2.45 5.48
N ILE A 193 8.71 2.81 5.03
CA ILE A 193 7.51 2.80 5.88
C ILE A 193 7.25 1.39 6.45
N HIS A 194 7.37 0.36 5.63
CA HIS A 194 7.23 -1.02 6.06
C HIS A 194 8.26 -1.40 7.12
N THR A 195 9.53 -1.05 6.91
CA THR A 195 10.61 -1.34 7.86
C THR A 195 10.42 -0.59 9.18
N LEU A 196 10.05 0.70 9.13
CA LEU A 196 9.77 1.51 10.31
C LEU A 196 8.56 0.97 11.10
N SER A 197 7.51 0.53 10.42
CA SER A 197 6.31 -0.02 11.08
C SER A 197 6.61 -1.33 11.82
N GLN A 198 7.60 -2.10 11.36
CA GLN A 198 8.04 -3.31 12.06
C GLN A 198 9.03 -3.03 13.21
N SER A 199 9.82 -1.98 13.08
CA SER A 199 10.89 -1.66 14.03
C SER A 199 10.44 -0.81 15.22
N LEU A 200 9.34 -0.06 15.06
CA LEU A 200 8.79 0.80 16.12
C LEU A 200 7.70 0.05 16.90
N PRO A 201 7.91 -0.23 18.21
CA PRO A 201 7.00 -1.06 19.01
C PRO A 201 5.79 -0.27 19.54
N TYR A 202 5.12 0.46 18.65
CA TYR A 202 3.98 1.31 19.01
C TYR A 202 2.69 0.81 18.34
N PRO A 203 1.79 0.12 19.06
CA PRO A 203 0.54 -0.35 18.50
C PRO A 203 -0.31 0.80 17.93
N GLY A 204 -0.83 0.61 16.73
CA GLY A 204 -1.69 1.60 16.08
C GLY A 204 -0.97 2.80 15.46
N LEU A 205 0.36 2.86 15.53
CA LEU A 205 1.15 3.91 14.87
C LEU A 205 0.83 3.96 13.37
N GLN A 206 0.46 5.14 12.88
CA GLN A 206 0.28 5.41 11.47
C GLN A 206 1.52 6.14 10.94
N ILE A 207 2.08 5.61 9.84
CA ILE A 207 3.21 6.21 9.13
C ILE A 207 2.72 6.57 7.74
N ILE A 208 2.69 7.86 7.43
CA ILE A 208 2.04 8.41 6.25
C ILE A 208 3.08 9.13 5.40
N SER A 209 3.26 8.68 4.14
CA SER A 209 4.09 9.41 3.19
C SER A 209 3.36 10.69 2.77
N MET A 210 4.01 11.82 2.95
CA MET A 210 3.56 13.12 2.47
C MET A 210 4.37 13.53 1.22
N ALA A 211 4.21 14.76 0.73
CA ALA A 211 4.93 15.19 -0.48
C ALA A 211 6.45 15.30 -0.26
N ASN A 212 6.87 15.86 0.87
CA ASN A 212 8.29 16.14 1.15
C ASN A 212 8.78 15.56 2.47
N ASP A 213 7.91 14.88 3.22
CA ASP A 213 8.18 14.34 4.54
C ASP A 213 7.38 13.06 4.81
N ILE A 214 7.68 12.42 5.90
CA ILE A 214 6.92 11.29 6.43
C ILE A 214 6.28 11.74 7.74
N ALA A 215 4.96 11.68 7.80
CA ALA A 215 4.20 11.98 9.01
C ALA A 215 4.01 10.72 9.86
N PHE A 216 4.08 10.91 11.17
CA PHE A 216 3.84 9.89 12.18
C PHE A 216 2.66 10.33 13.04
N MET A 217 1.68 9.46 13.20
CA MET A 217 0.53 9.68 14.05
C MET A 217 0.39 8.51 15.01
N LEU A 218 0.76 8.72 16.25
CA LEU A 218 0.75 7.72 17.32
C LEU A 218 -0.48 7.91 18.20
N PRO A 219 -1.42 6.95 18.24
CA PRO A 219 -2.53 6.99 19.18
C PRO A 219 -2.03 6.84 20.62
N LEU A 220 -2.53 7.67 21.51
CA LEU A 220 -2.20 7.63 22.94
C LEU A 220 -3.39 7.11 23.76
N PRO A 221 -3.17 6.39 24.86
CA PRO A 221 -4.27 6.01 25.75
C PRO A 221 -5.03 7.24 26.25
N LYS A 222 -6.36 7.16 26.33
CA LYS A 222 -7.22 8.25 26.84
C LYS A 222 -6.92 8.59 28.30
N GLU A 223 -6.57 7.57 29.06
CA GLU A 223 -6.14 7.68 30.46
C GLU A 223 -4.71 7.19 30.53
N SER A 224 -3.75 8.08 30.46
CA SER A 224 -2.33 7.76 30.66
C SER A 224 -1.89 8.29 32.02
N GLU A 225 -1.45 7.40 32.91
CA GLU A 225 -0.73 7.78 34.14
C GLU A 225 0.64 8.43 33.85
N LYS A 226 1.13 8.32 32.61
CA LYS A 226 2.41 8.87 32.21
C LYS A 226 2.27 10.33 31.81
N ASP A 227 3.20 11.15 32.29
CA ASP A 227 3.35 12.53 31.84
C ASP A 227 3.45 12.60 30.30
N PRO A 228 2.61 13.41 29.64
CA PRO A 228 2.68 13.62 28.18
C PRO A 228 4.09 13.97 27.68
N GLY A 229 4.86 14.75 28.44
CA GLY A 229 6.24 15.08 28.11
C GLY A 229 7.16 13.87 28.07
N MET A 230 6.95 12.88 28.94
CA MET A 230 7.69 11.63 28.97
C MET A 230 7.39 10.79 27.72
N ILE A 231 6.12 10.70 27.31
CA ILE A 231 5.71 9.97 26.10
C ILE A 231 6.37 10.58 24.87
N VAL A 232 6.28 11.91 24.71
CA VAL A 232 6.90 12.66 23.62
C VAL A 232 8.41 12.40 23.56
N ASN A 233 9.10 12.49 24.69
CA ASN A 233 10.55 12.28 24.75
C ASN A 233 10.95 10.84 24.42
N THR A 234 10.19 9.85 24.90
CA THR A 234 10.47 8.43 24.64
C THR A 234 10.28 8.13 23.16
N PHE A 235 9.14 8.50 22.59
CA PHE A 235 8.82 8.29 21.18
C PHE A 235 9.87 8.97 20.27
N SER A 236 10.22 10.22 20.58
CA SER A 236 11.19 10.98 19.79
C SER A 236 12.57 10.32 19.75
N LYS A 237 13.03 9.79 20.87
CA LYS A 237 14.32 9.06 20.97
C LYS A 237 14.28 7.73 20.22
N ASP A 238 13.17 6.99 20.35
CA ASP A 238 13.02 5.71 19.66
C ASP A 238 12.91 5.91 18.15
N LEU A 239 12.19 6.94 17.71
CA LEU A 239 12.10 7.32 16.31
C LEU A 239 13.48 7.71 15.74
N ASP A 240 14.24 8.59 16.43
CA ASP A 240 15.58 9.00 16.00
C ASP A 240 16.55 7.81 15.96
N ARG A 241 16.49 6.92 16.95
CA ARG A 241 17.32 5.70 16.97
C ARG A 241 16.96 4.78 15.80
N CYS A 242 15.69 4.53 15.58
CA CYS A 242 15.21 3.67 14.50
C CYS A 242 15.62 4.22 13.13
N LEU A 243 15.39 5.50 12.87
CA LEU A 243 15.79 6.15 11.63
C LEU A 243 17.32 6.11 11.43
N SER A 244 18.09 6.35 12.48
CA SER A 244 19.57 6.31 12.44
C SER A 244 20.13 4.94 12.11
N GLN A 245 19.44 3.88 12.52
CA GLN A 245 19.84 2.50 12.23
C GLN A 245 19.45 2.05 10.82
N GLN A 246 18.31 2.57 10.30
CA GLN A 246 17.76 2.16 9.02
C GLN A 246 18.25 3.01 7.84
N LEU A 247 18.58 4.29 8.11
CA LEU A 247 18.96 5.25 7.09
C LEU A 247 20.46 5.58 7.18
N GLN A 248 21.13 5.54 6.03
CA GLN A 248 22.52 6.01 5.90
C GLN A 248 22.60 7.51 5.53
N CYS A 249 21.44 8.18 5.40
CA CYS A 249 21.32 9.59 5.04
C CYS A 249 20.90 10.46 6.22
N ARG A 250 21.03 11.78 6.04
CA ARG A 250 20.58 12.76 7.04
C ARG A 250 19.07 12.80 7.11
N HIS A 251 18.56 12.92 8.32
CA HIS A 251 17.14 13.12 8.57
C HIS A 251 16.94 14.13 9.71
N TRP A 252 15.78 14.76 9.71
CA TRP A 252 15.36 15.72 10.72
C TRP A 252 13.95 15.37 11.19
N ILE A 253 13.73 15.51 12.48
CA ILE A 253 12.48 15.15 13.14
C ILE A 253 11.89 16.42 13.73
N GLY A 254 10.68 16.75 13.32
CA GLY A 254 9.85 17.79 13.91
C GLY A 254 8.73 17.16 14.75
N ILE A 255 8.60 17.57 16.01
CA ILE A 255 7.53 17.13 16.89
C ILE A 255 6.51 18.26 17.03
N GLY A 256 5.28 18.04 16.59
CA GLY A 256 4.20 19.01 16.68
C GLY A 256 3.60 19.12 18.08
N GLY A 257 3.44 17.98 18.73
CA GLY A 257 2.80 17.88 20.02
C GLY A 257 1.70 16.81 20.03
N ILE A 258 0.83 16.86 21.03
CA ILE A 258 -0.28 15.93 21.19
C ILE A 258 -1.56 16.63 20.73
N ALA A 259 -2.21 16.09 19.71
CA ALA A 259 -3.57 16.42 19.35
C ALA A 259 -4.52 15.86 20.42
N SER A 260 -5.45 16.66 20.90
CA SER A 260 -6.45 16.24 21.89
C SER A 260 -7.43 15.21 21.33
N ASP A 261 -7.67 15.29 20.07
CA ASP A 261 -8.62 14.48 19.30
C ASP A 261 -8.21 14.44 17.82
N LEU A 262 -8.96 13.70 17.02
CA LEU A 262 -8.68 13.55 15.60
C LEU A 262 -8.86 14.87 14.80
N LYS A 263 -9.69 15.80 15.30
CA LYS A 263 -9.90 17.14 14.66
C LYS A 263 -8.66 18.02 14.78
N ASP A 264 -7.85 17.80 15.81
CA ASP A 264 -6.66 18.61 16.11
C ASP A 264 -5.38 18.13 15.41
N VAL A 265 -5.39 16.95 14.77
CA VAL A 265 -4.18 16.37 14.16
C VAL A 265 -3.58 17.25 13.05
N ASN A 266 -4.41 17.95 12.27
CA ASN A 266 -3.93 18.89 11.24
C ASN A 266 -3.10 20.02 11.87
N ARG A 267 -3.57 20.59 12.96
CA ARG A 267 -2.84 21.67 13.66
C ARG A 267 -1.49 21.15 14.16
N GLN A 268 -1.46 19.98 14.78
CA GLN A 268 -0.23 19.41 15.31
C GLN A 268 0.73 18.96 14.18
N TYR A 269 0.22 18.52 13.04
CA TYR A 269 1.07 18.25 11.89
C TYR A 269 1.71 19.52 11.33
N ARG A 270 0.94 20.62 11.21
CA ARG A 270 1.49 21.93 10.82
C ARG A 270 2.56 22.41 11.80
N HIS A 271 2.40 22.17 13.09
CA HIS A 271 3.42 22.47 14.10
C HIS A 271 4.66 21.61 13.93
N ALA A 272 4.52 20.29 13.66
CA ALA A 272 5.64 19.39 13.40
C ALA A 272 6.43 19.84 12.16
N TYR A 273 5.72 20.18 11.08
CA TYR A 273 6.34 20.67 9.85
C TYR A 273 7.01 22.05 10.06
N ALA A 274 6.39 22.95 10.81
CA ALA A 274 6.99 24.24 11.17
C ALA A 274 8.28 24.06 11.99
N ALA A 275 8.33 23.07 12.89
CA ALA A 275 9.55 22.77 13.66
C ALA A 275 10.71 22.35 12.76
N LEU A 276 10.46 21.60 11.66
CA LEU A 276 11.47 21.28 10.65
C LEU A 276 11.99 22.53 9.94
N LEU A 277 11.07 23.36 9.42
CA LEU A 277 11.43 24.55 8.62
C LEU A 277 12.13 25.64 9.43
N ILE A 278 11.67 25.90 10.65
CA ILE A 278 12.23 26.98 11.49
C ILE A 278 13.66 26.66 11.89
N GLY A 279 13.95 25.42 12.24
CA GLY A 279 15.31 24.98 12.55
C GLY A 279 16.30 25.27 11.41
N ASP A 280 15.84 25.11 10.17
CA ASP A 280 16.64 25.41 8.97
C ASP A 280 16.83 26.91 8.74
N LEU A 281 15.76 27.69 8.81
CA LEU A 281 15.76 29.13 8.57
C LEU A 281 16.68 29.90 9.53
N PHE A 282 16.79 29.47 10.78
CA PHE A 282 17.61 30.13 11.80
C PHE A 282 19.01 29.54 11.96
N GLY A 283 19.44 28.64 11.05
CA GLY A 283 20.79 28.07 11.03
C GLY A 283 21.11 27.17 12.23
N SER A 284 20.09 26.79 12.99
CA SER A 284 20.18 25.92 14.16
C SER A 284 19.49 24.57 13.96
N ARG A 285 19.59 24.03 12.74
CA ARG A 285 18.89 22.78 12.37
C ARG A 285 19.38 21.62 13.24
N LYS A 286 18.64 21.40 14.33
CA LYS A 286 18.85 20.23 15.19
C LYS A 286 18.22 19.01 14.55
N ARG A 287 18.81 17.85 14.78
CA ARG A 287 18.26 16.57 14.30
C ARG A 287 16.83 16.31 14.78
N LEU A 288 16.53 16.74 16.00
CA LEU A 288 15.21 16.68 16.60
C LEU A 288 14.83 18.08 17.13
N THR A 289 13.70 18.60 16.67
CA THR A 289 13.15 19.90 17.09
C THR A 289 11.70 19.72 17.52
N ARG A 290 11.36 20.14 18.71
CA ARG A 290 9.96 20.20 19.16
C ARG A 290 9.40 21.59 18.84
N PHE A 291 8.14 21.66 18.41
CA PHE A 291 7.50 22.93 18.08
C PHE A 291 7.53 23.94 19.24
N ILE A 292 7.36 23.43 20.47
CA ILE A 292 7.40 24.29 21.67
C ILE A 292 8.75 25.01 21.83
N ASP A 293 9.85 24.39 21.38
CA ASP A 293 11.20 24.95 21.50
C ASP A 293 11.46 26.06 20.45
N VAL A 294 10.67 26.12 19.38
CA VAL A 294 10.75 27.14 18.29
C VAL A 294 9.49 27.98 18.18
N TYR A 295 8.62 27.92 19.18
CA TYR A 295 7.36 28.66 19.20
C TYR A 295 7.54 30.18 19.10
N PRO A 296 8.52 30.82 19.78
CA PRO A 296 8.76 32.26 19.63
C PRO A 296 9.10 32.67 18.19
N GLU A 297 9.96 31.90 17.52
CA GLU A 297 10.35 32.13 16.13
C GLU A 297 9.15 31.95 15.19
N TYR A 298 8.32 30.91 15.43
CA TYR A 298 7.08 30.69 14.70
C TYR A 298 6.11 31.86 14.85
N MET A 299 5.91 32.35 16.07
CA MET A 299 5.08 33.51 16.35
C MET A 299 5.59 34.74 15.60
N PHE A 300 6.89 35.00 15.63
CA PHE A 300 7.50 36.09 14.90
C PHE A 300 7.30 35.98 13.38
N LEU A 301 7.51 34.79 12.81
CA LEU A 301 7.28 34.53 11.37
C LEU A 301 5.80 34.65 10.96
N SER A 302 4.89 34.39 11.87
CA SER A 302 3.44 34.52 11.64
C SER A 302 2.95 35.97 11.60
N LEU A 303 3.75 36.93 12.08
CA LEU A 303 3.42 38.33 11.99
C LEU A 303 3.41 38.82 10.54
N PRO A 304 2.51 39.74 10.16
CA PRO A 304 2.55 40.40 8.87
C PRO A 304 3.92 40.99 8.55
N LYS A 305 4.36 40.88 7.30
CA LYS A 305 5.69 41.37 6.85
C LYS A 305 5.95 42.83 7.26
N THR A 306 4.92 43.68 7.22
CA THR A 306 4.99 45.09 7.64
C THR A 306 5.35 45.25 9.12
N ILE A 307 4.83 44.40 9.99
CA ILE A 307 5.13 44.42 11.41
C ILE A 307 6.53 43.87 11.64
N ARG A 308 6.90 42.72 10.99
CA ARG A 308 8.25 42.16 11.10
C ARG A 308 9.35 43.17 10.70
N ASN A 309 9.14 43.89 9.60
CA ASN A 309 10.08 44.90 9.14
C ASN A 309 10.23 46.06 10.14
N LYS A 310 9.13 46.51 10.80
CA LYS A 310 9.22 47.50 11.85
C LYS A 310 10.04 47.04 13.06
N PHE A 311 9.94 45.78 13.45
CA PHE A 311 10.76 45.19 14.50
C PHE A 311 12.23 45.17 14.09
N TYR A 312 12.52 44.75 12.86
CA TYR A 312 13.88 44.64 12.32
C TYR A 312 14.61 45.99 12.35
N HIS A 313 13.94 47.09 11.88
CA HIS A 313 14.50 48.45 11.88
C HIS A 313 14.58 49.14 13.26
N ARG A 314 13.97 48.53 14.28
CA ARG A 314 14.02 49.08 15.65
C ARG A 314 15.03 48.41 16.56
N ILE A 315 15.50 47.23 16.19
CA ILE A 315 16.43 46.42 17.01
C ILE A 315 17.83 46.42 16.40
N LEU A 316 17.95 46.58 15.10
CA LEU A 316 19.20 46.77 14.35
C LEU A 316 19.32 48.25 13.96
#